data_ed30e529db51aa9f540e65975ad160f7
#
_entry.id   ed30e529db51aa9f540e65975ad160f7
#
_cell.length_a   1.000
_cell.length_b   1.000
_cell.length_c   1.000
_cell.angle_alpha   90.00
_cell.angle_beta   90.00
_cell.angle_gamma   90.00
#
_symmetry.space_group_name_H-M   'P 1'
#
loop_
_entity.id
_entity.type
_entity.pdbx_description
1 polymer ?
#
loop_
_entity_poly.entity_id
_entity_poly.type
_entity_poly.pdbx_seq_one_letter_code
_entity_poly.pdbx_strand_id
1 'polypeptide(L)'
;MEKYFIANWKMNNSFQELENWLEDFYENCNNIGENNDLPVLIMCPPNTLLDQLDSELVEDGFEFLEYVAKQEHKALDDFSAEDVIKYVYQSRPIKIGAQDCHYQLSGSFTGNISVKMLKDVNCEFVLVGHSERRALSSETNQVVSLKASVALDHKITPIICIGENLQQREQGGYLDFILQQMVESLPNQVLEDQKIIIAYEPIWAIGTGKTATVLQIQEVIEAIRNKLTELQPQLSFAVLYGGSVDSTNSQNIMKIQGIDGLLVGKASLDAIEFLKIVQSGLN
;
A
#
# COMPACT_ATOMS: atom_id res chain seq x y z
N MET A 1 15.73 6.45 1.43
CA MET A 1 14.78 5.55 0.72
C MET A 1 13.38 5.81 1.26
N GLU A 2 12.40 5.89 0.37
CA GLU A 2 11.01 6.08 0.79
C GLU A 2 10.55 4.94 1.70
N LYS A 3 9.82 5.26 2.76
CA LYS A 3 9.19 4.30 3.66
C LYS A 3 7.70 4.28 3.44
N TYR A 4 7.11 3.09 3.34
CA TYR A 4 5.71 2.88 3.01
C TYR A 4 4.95 2.31 4.21
N PHE A 5 3.82 2.91 4.55
CA PHE A 5 2.89 2.36 5.53
C PHE A 5 1.52 2.28 4.90
N ILE A 6 1.04 1.06 4.73
CA ILE A 6 -0.19 0.78 3.98
C ILE A 6 -1.26 0.25 4.93
N ALA A 7 -2.38 0.95 4.99
CA ALA A 7 -3.56 0.57 5.75
C ALA A 7 -4.50 -0.27 4.87
N ASN A 8 -4.47 -1.59 5.00
CA ASN A 8 -5.42 -2.48 4.33
C ASN A 8 -6.62 -2.74 5.24
N TRP A 9 -7.70 -2.03 5.01
CA TRP A 9 -8.92 -2.14 5.82
C TRP A 9 -9.70 -3.43 5.59
N LYS A 10 -9.41 -4.14 4.51
CA LYS A 10 -10.15 -5.34 4.12
C LYS A 10 -11.64 -5.03 4.00
N MET A 11 -12.53 -5.89 4.46
CA MET A 11 -13.99 -5.69 4.42
C MET A 11 -14.48 -5.09 5.76
N ASN A 12 -14.02 -3.88 6.06
CA ASN A 12 -14.42 -3.15 7.28
C ASN A 12 -14.74 -1.70 6.96
N ASN A 13 -15.42 -1.06 7.87
CA ASN A 13 -15.78 0.35 7.95
C ASN A 13 -16.89 0.79 6.98
N SER A 14 -17.65 1.73 7.46
CA SER A 14 -18.70 2.47 6.77
C SER A 14 -18.22 3.88 6.40
N PHE A 15 -19.07 4.65 5.75
CA PHE A 15 -18.85 6.06 5.44
C PHE A 15 -18.52 6.87 6.71
N GLN A 16 -19.32 6.74 7.75
CA GLN A 16 -19.13 7.48 9.00
C GLN A 16 -17.81 7.08 9.71
N GLU A 17 -17.42 5.80 9.62
CA GLU A 17 -16.17 5.35 10.22
C GLU A 17 -14.94 5.84 9.43
N LEU A 18 -15.07 6.09 8.13
CA LEU A 18 -14.02 6.74 7.34
C LEU A 18 -13.85 8.20 7.78
N GLU A 19 -14.93 8.96 7.89
CA GLU A 19 -14.90 10.35 8.37
C GLU A 19 -14.26 10.44 9.75
N ASN A 20 -14.72 9.66 10.71
CA ASN A 20 -14.14 9.64 12.06
C ASN A 20 -12.65 9.27 12.06
N TRP A 21 -12.24 8.33 11.19
CA TRP A 21 -10.85 7.94 11.05
C TRP A 21 -9.99 9.08 10.50
N LEU A 22 -10.49 9.84 9.52
CA LEU A 22 -9.80 11.00 8.97
C LEU A 22 -9.69 12.13 9.99
N GLU A 23 -10.76 12.41 10.75
CA GLU A 23 -10.73 13.38 11.85
C GLU A 23 -9.63 13.03 12.86
N ASP A 24 -9.64 11.78 13.39
CA ASP A 24 -8.62 11.28 14.33
C ASP A 24 -7.21 11.35 13.74
N PHE A 25 -7.06 11.05 12.44
CA PHE A 25 -5.78 11.12 11.75
C PHE A 25 -5.27 12.57 11.70
N TYR A 26 -6.07 13.53 11.24
CA TYR A 26 -5.65 14.91 11.10
C TYR A 26 -5.36 15.58 12.44
N GLU A 27 -6.13 15.27 13.47
CA GLU A 27 -5.87 15.79 14.82
C GLU A 27 -4.51 15.31 15.39
N ASN A 28 -4.04 14.13 15.00
CA ASN A 28 -2.87 13.47 15.60
C ASN A 28 -1.65 13.33 14.67
N CYS A 29 -1.74 13.71 13.38
CA CYS A 29 -0.66 13.49 12.42
C CYS A 29 0.50 14.51 12.49
N ASN A 30 0.41 15.55 13.29
CA ASN A 30 1.37 16.68 13.34
C ASN A 30 2.83 16.30 13.65
N ASN A 31 3.11 15.06 14.04
CA ASN A 31 4.44 14.58 14.42
C ASN A 31 5.00 13.50 13.49
N ILE A 32 4.47 13.36 12.27
CA ILE A 32 4.96 12.38 11.31
C ILE A 32 6.12 12.99 10.53
N GLY A 33 7.35 12.67 10.91
CA GLY A 33 8.57 13.00 10.18
C GLY A 33 9.08 14.44 10.40
N GLU A 34 10.05 14.62 11.28
CA GLU A 34 10.66 15.94 11.55
C GLU A 34 11.71 16.39 10.52
N ASN A 35 12.16 15.56 9.59
CA ASN A 35 13.29 15.85 8.70
C ASN A 35 13.02 15.42 7.26
N ASN A 36 12.36 16.19 6.43
CA ASN A 36 12.24 16.06 4.96
C ASN A 36 12.05 14.62 4.34
N ASP A 37 12.04 13.57 5.15
CA ASP A 37 11.81 12.18 4.78
C ASP A 37 10.42 11.74 5.25
N LEU A 38 9.38 12.39 4.71
CA LEU A 38 8.00 11.97 5.01
C LEU A 38 7.74 10.56 4.44
N PRO A 39 7.12 9.67 5.24
CA PRO A 39 6.73 8.36 4.74
C PRO A 39 5.58 8.49 3.74
N VAL A 40 5.47 7.51 2.85
CA VAL A 40 4.31 7.36 1.97
C VAL A 40 3.25 6.58 2.73
N LEU A 41 2.17 7.26 3.12
CA LEU A 41 1.01 6.64 3.76
C LEU A 41 -0.02 6.30 2.68
N ILE A 42 -0.50 5.06 2.67
CA ILE A 42 -1.47 4.59 1.68
C ILE A 42 -2.65 3.97 2.42
N MET A 43 -3.86 4.43 2.09
CA MET A 43 -5.09 3.83 2.59
C MET A 43 -5.76 3.00 1.49
N CYS A 44 -6.04 1.73 1.81
CA CYS A 44 -6.77 0.80 0.94
C CYS A 44 -8.10 0.41 1.62
N PRO A 45 -9.14 1.26 1.53
CA PRO A 45 -10.46 0.97 2.07
C PRO A 45 -11.24 0.03 1.14
N PRO A 46 -12.42 -0.47 1.52
CA PRO A 46 -13.36 -1.09 0.60
C PRO A 46 -13.65 -0.20 -0.62
N ASN A 47 -13.84 -0.82 -1.80
CA ASN A 47 -14.08 -0.07 -3.04
C ASN A 47 -15.26 0.91 -2.95
N THR A 48 -16.24 0.64 -2.09
CA THR A 48 -17.41 1.51 -1.85
C THR A 48 -17.06 2.83 -1.17
N LEU A 49 -15.87 2.93 -0.56
CA LEU A 49 -15.41 4.11 0.17
C LEU A 49 -14.34 4.92 -0.61
N LEU A 50 -13.90 4.45 -1.79
CA LEU A 50 -12.81 5.10 -2.53
C LEU A 50 -13.19 6.50 -3.02
N ASP A 51 -14.41 6.67 -3.54
CA ASP A 51 -14.91 7.96 -4.03
C ASP A 51 -15.07 8.99 -2.89
N GLN A 52 -15.57 8.53 -1.74
CA GLN A 52 -15.64 9.39 -0.56
C GLN A 52 -14.24 9.77 -0.07
N LEU A 53 -13.34 8.80 0.05
CA LEU A 53 -11.96 9.08 0.46
C LEU A 53 -11.29 10.10 -0.47
N ASP A 54 -11.47 9.98 -1.78
CA ASP A 54 -10.93 10.97 -2.73
C ASP A 54 -11.54 12.36 -2.51
N SER A 55 -12.86 12.43 -2.31
CA SER A 55 -13.59 13.68 -2.08
C SER A 55 -13.12 14.38 -0.80
N GLU A 56 -13.01 13.67 0.31
CA GLU A 56 -12.51 14.20 1.59
C GLU A 56 -11.06 14.75 1.44
N LEU A 57 -10.17 13.94 0.85
CA LEU A 57 -8.78 14.36 0.64
C LEU A 57 -8.63 15.53 -0.34
N VAL A 58 -9.58 15.73 -1.27
CA VAL A 58 -9.61 16.91 -2.16
C VAL A 58 -10.07 18.14 -1.39
N GLU A 59 -11.11 18.01 -0.55
CA GLU A 59 -11.62 19.10 0.28
C GLU A 59 -10.54 19.61 1.23
N ASP A 60 -9.87 18.73 1.96
CA ASP A 60 -8.72 19.06 2.83
C ASP A 60 -7.58 19.75 2.05
N GLY A 61 -7.30 19.29 0.84
CA GLY A 61 -6.30 19.89 -0.02
C GLY A 61 -6.67 21.33 -0.45
N PHE A 62 -7.94 21.60 -0.69
CA PHE A 62 -8.42 22.96 -0.98
C PHE A 62 -8.37 23.85 0.25
N GLU A 63 -8.72 23.36 1.43
CA GLU A 63 -8.56 24.10 2.69
C GLU A 63 -7.09 24.49 2.95
N PHE A 64 -6.18 23.56 2.66
CA PHE A 64 -4.73 23.84 2.73
C PHE A 64 -4.30 24.89 1.70
N LEU A 65 -4.80 24.83 0.46
CA LEU A 65 -4.54 25.85 -0.56
C LEU A 65 -5.05 27.23 -0.14
N GLU A 66 -6.25 27.30 0.46
CA GLU A 66 -6.79 28.55 1.02
C GLU A 66 -5.91 29.10 2.15
N TYR A 67 -5.39 28.24 3.01
CA TYR A 67 -4.44 28.64 4.05
C TYR A 67 -3.18 29.25 3.43
N VAL A 68 -2.59 28.59 2.42
CA VAL A 68 -1.41 29.10 1.69
C VAL A 68 -1.72 30.43 1.04
N ALA A 69 -2.87 30.58 0.38
CA ALA A 69 -3.33 31.83 -0.25
C ALA A 69 -3.37 32.98 0.75
N LYS A 70 -3.93 32.76 1.95
CA LYS A 70 -3.96 33.76 3.02
C LYS A 70 -2.55 34.16 3.49
N GLN A 71 -1.63 33.21 3.62
CA GLN A 71 -0.24 33.50 4.02
C GLN A 71 0.52 34.30 2.96
N GLU A 72 0.28 34.02 1.67
CA GLU A 72 0.92 34.71 0.55
C GLU A 72 0.21 36.00 0.10
N HIS A 73 -0.91 36.37 0.74
CA HIS A 73 -1.76 37.51 0.37
C HIS A 73 -2.25 37.43 -1.07
N LYS A 74 -2.60 36.24 -1.56
CA LYS A 74 -3.13 35.97 -2.91
C LYS A 74 -4.61 35.61 -2.84
N ALA A 75 -5.33 35.83 -3.96
CA ALA A 75 -6.64 35.25 -4.17
C ALA A 75 -6.48 33.81 -4.71
N LEU A 76 -7.47 32.94 -4.52
CA LEU A 76 -7.41 31.56 -5.05
C LEU A 76 -7.27 31.54 -6.59
N ASP A 77 -7.89 32.53 -7.28
CA ASP A 77 -7.83 32.69 -8.73
C ASP A 77 -6.41 33.05 -9.24
N ASP A 78 -5.51 33.46 -8.36
CA ASP A 78 -4.11 33.77 -8.71
C ASP A 78 -3.23 32.51 -8.79
N PHE A 79 -3.74 31.35 -8.34
CA PHE A 79 -3.01 30.05 -8.40
C PHE A 79 -3.20 29.40 -9.77
N SER A 80 -2.10 28.96 -10.34
CA SER A 80 -2.13 28.21 -11.60
C SER A 80 -2.71 26.80 -11.39
N ALA A 81 -3.11 26.15 -12.49
CA ALA A 81 -3.53 24.73 -12.44
C ALA A 81 -2.42 23.83 -11.86
N GLU A 82 -1.14 24.18 -12.06
CA GLU A 82 0.00 23.44 -11.50
C GLU A 82 0.07 23.60 -9.97
N ASP A 83 -0.21 24.80 -9.45
CA ASP A 83 -0.30 25.04 -8.01
C ASP A 83 -1.44 24.26 -7.38
N VAL A 84 -2.62 24.24 -8.02
CA VAL A 84 -3.76 23.44 -7.56
C VAL A 84 -3.39 21.94 -7.52
N ILE A 85 -2.77 21.42 -8.58
CA ILE A 85 -2.30 20.02 -8.60
C ILE A 85 -1.31 19.76 -7.46
N LYS A 86 -0.37 20.67 -7.24
CA LYS A 86 0.62 20.56 -6.18
C LYS A 86 -0.02 20.54 -4.79
N TYR A 87 -0.86 21.51 -4.48
CA TYR A 87 -1.39 21.69 -3.12
C TYR A 87 -2.58 20.76 -2.82
N VAL A 88 -3.42 20.45 -3.80
CA VAL A 88 -4.63 19.64 -3.59
C VAL A 88 -4.36 18.15 -3.78
N TYR A 89 -3.52 17.75 -4.73
CA TYR A 89 -3.34 16.33 -5.06
C TYR A 89 -1.98 15.77 -4.66
N GLN A 90 -0.88 16.49 -4.84
CA GLN A 90 0.46 15.97 -4.58
C GLN A 90 0.85 16.04 -3.10
N SER A 91 0.36 17.04 -2.38
CA SER A 91 0.65 17.24 -0.96
C SER A 91 -0.28 16.46 0.00
N ARG A 92 -1.18 15.66 -0.53
CA ARG A 92 -2.05 14.80 0.29
C ARG A 92 -1.22 13.97 1.27
N PRO A 93 -1.54 14.00 2.57
CA PRO A 93 -0.82 13.24 3.58
C PRO A 93 -1.03 11.73 3.43
N ILE A 94 -2.13 11.33 2.77
CA ILE A 94 -2.50 9.94 2.52
C ILE A 94 -2.73 9.76 1.02
N LYS A 95 -2.14 8.70 0.46
CA LYS A 95 -2.35 8.24 -0.91
C LYS A 95 -3.46 7.20 -0.97
N ILE A 96 -4.19 7.18 -2.07
CA ILE A 96 -5.31 6.26 -2.26
C ILE A 96 -4.82 4.97 -2.89
N GLY A 97 -5.13 3.85 -2.24
CA GLY A 97 -4.91 2.50 -2.75
C GLY A 97 -6.22 1.71 -2.84
N ALA A 98 -6.32 0.82 -3.81
CA ALA A 98 -7.41 -0.13 -3.90
C ALA A 98 -7.01 -1.51 -3.37
N GLN A 99 -8.00 -2.30 -2.93
CA GLN A 99 -7.76 -3.66 -2.39
C GLN A 99 -7.63 -4.73 -3.48
N ASP A 100 -8.06 -4.44 -4.70
CA ASP A 100 -7.97 -5.31 -5.87
C ASP A 100 -8.36 -4.57 -7.15
N CYS A 101 -8.02 -5.14 -8.31
CA CYS A 101 -8.55 -4.74 -9.61
C CYS A 101 -8.74 -5.94 -10.53
N HIS A 102 -9.50 -5.76 -11.60
CA HIS A 102 -9.58 -6.71 -12.69
C HIS A 102 -8.53 -6.41 -13.76
N TYR A 103 -7.98 -7.44 -14.42
CA TYR A 103 -6.98 -7.28 -15.47
C TYR A 103 -7.56 -6.84 -16.82
N GLN A 104 -8.88 -6.79 -16.98
CA GLN A 104 -9.56 -6.20 -18.14
C GLN A 104 -10.08 -4.81 -17.79
N LEU A 105 -10.01 -3.89 -18.78
CA LEU A 105 -10.42 -2.51 -18.60
C LEU A 105 -11.93 -2.30 -18.57
N SER A 106 -12.66 -3.22 -19.16
CA SER A 106 -14.13 -3.23 -19.21
C SER A 106 -14.63 -4.57 -19.71
N GLY A 107 -15.92 -4.85 -19.58
CA GLY A 107 -16.55 -6.06 -20.13
C GLY A 107 -17.58 -6.70 -19.20
N SER A 108 -17.94 -7.96 -19.49
CA SER A 108 -18.93 -8.73 -18.74
C SER A 108 -18.30 -9.38 -17.50
N PHE A 109 -17.87 -8.55 -16.54
CA PHE A 109 -17.22 -8.95 -15.31
C PHE A 109 -17.97 -8.39 -14.11
N THR A 110 -19.21 -8.82 -13.92
CA THR A 110 -20.12 -8.31 -12.91
C THR A 110 -19.48 -8.35 -11.50
N GLY A 111 -19.46 -7.21 -10.82
CA GLY A 111 -18.90 -7.05 -9.48
C GLY A 111 -17.39 -6.75 -9.43
N ASN A 112 -16.68 -6.81 -10.57
CA ASN A 112 -15.27 -6.43 -10.61
C ASN A 112 -15.07 -4.93 -10.86
N ILE A 113 -13.95 -4.40 -10.40
CA ILE A 113 -13.53 -3.00 -10.57
C ILE A 113 -12.32 -2.98 -11.51
N SER A 114 -12.37 -2.16 -12.55
CA SER A 114 -11.24 -2.00 -13.47
C SER A 114 -10.28 -0.92 -13.02
N VAL A 115 -9.04 -0.95 -13.51
CA VAL A 115 -8.05 0.11 -13.25
C VAL A 115 -8.51 1.49 -13.77
N LYS A 116 -9.37 1.54 -14.80
CA LYS A 116 -9.97 2.81 -15.26
C LYS A 116 -10.85 3.43 -14.17
N MET A 117 -11.74 2.60 -13.56
CA MET A 117 -12.60 3.05 -12.46
C MET A 117 -11.77 3.49 -11.26
N LEU A 118 -10.65 2.83 -10.99
CA LEU A 118 -9.72 3.24 -9.92
C LEU A 118 -9.04 4.58 -10.25
N LYS A 119 -8.70 4.85 -11.51
CA LYS A 119 -8.16 6.16 -11.92
C LYS A 119 -9.18 7.29 -11.76
N ASP A 120 -10.47 7.01 -11.98
CA ASP A 120 -11.54 8.02 -11.86
C ASP A 120 -11.69 8.53 -10.42
N VAL A 121 -11.22 7.75 -9.43
CA VAL A 121 -11.16 8.12 -7.99
C VAL A 121 -9.71 8.32 -7.51
N ASN A 122 -8.84 8.76 -8.39
CA ASN A 122 -7.44 9.11 -8.12
C ASN A 122 -6.61 8.05 -7.36
N CYS A 123 -6.93 6.75 -7.49
CA CYS A 123 -6.09 5.69 -6.96
C CYS A 123 -4.69 5.73 -7.58
N GLU A 124 -3.69 5.70 -6.72
CA GLU A 124 -2.27 5.65 -7.10
C GLU A 124 -1.66 4.26 -6.89
N PHE A 125 -2.28 3.42 -6.04
CA PHE A 125 -1.80 2.10 -5.68
C PHE A 125 -2.92 1.06 -5.76
N VAL A 126 -2.56 -0.22 -5.95
CA VAL A 126 -3.51 -1.33 -5.88
C VAL A 126 -2.87 -2.59 -5.31
N LEU A 127 -3.51 -3.19 -4.32
CA LEU A 127 -3.17 -4.52 -3.83
C LEU A 127 -3.55 -5.57 -4.88
N VAL A 128 -2.66 -6.51 -5.19
CA VAL A 128 -2.96 -7.63 -6.09
C VAL A 128 -2.43 -8.93 -5.49
N GLY A 129 -3.22 -9.99 -5.58
CA GLY A 129 -2.82 -11.30 -5.08
C GLY A 129 -2.71 -11.39 -3.56
N HIS A 130 -3.44 -10.56 -2.80
CA HIS A 130 -3.50 -10.68 -1.34
C HIS A 130 -3.88 -12.11 -0.94
N SER A 131 -3.33 -12.62 0.17
CA SER A 131 -3.52 -14.01 0.62
C SER A 131 -4.99 -14.43 0.69
N GLU A 132 -5.89 -13.57 1.15
CA GLU A 132 -7.33 -13.82 1.19
C GLU A 132 -7.92 -14.00 -0.22
N ARG A 133 -7.49 -13.20 -1.20
CA ARG A 133 -7.97 -13.34 -2.58
C ARG A 133 -7.45 -14.60 -3.25
N ARG A 134 -6.19 -14.96 -3.01
CA ARG A 134 -5.63 -16.25 -3.48
C ARG A 134 -6.42 -17.43 -2.91
N ALA A 135 -6.77 -17.37 -1.62
CA ALA A 135 -7.49 -18.45 -0.93
C ALA A 135 -8.99 -18.49 -1.27
N LEU A 136 -9.67 -17.33 -1.25
CA LEU A 136 -11.13 -17.26 -1.36
C LEU A 136 -11.64 -17.07 -2.80
N SER A 137 -10.84 -16.42 -3.66
CA SER A 137 -11.18 -16.14 -5.05
C SER A 137 -10.34 -16.94 -6.05
N SER A 138 -9.52 -17.88 -5.57
CA SER A 138 -8.66 -18.76 -6.38
C SER A 138 -7.75 -17.99 -7.36
N GLU A 139 -7.23 -16.84 -6.94
CA GLU A 139 -6.32 -16.05 -7.77
C GLU A 139 -4.98 -16.76 -7.96
N THR A 140 -4.65 -17.06 -9.20
CA THR A 140 -3.38 -17.66 -9.59
C THR A 140 -2.29 -16.60 -9.75
N ASN A 141 -1.02 -17.02 -9.76
CA ASN A 141 0.11 -16.10 -10.00
C ASN A 141 -0.01 -15.40 -11.37
N GLN A 142 -0.49 -16.10 -12.41
CA GLN A 142 -0.73 -15.51 -13.72
C GLN A 142 -1.79 -14.42 -13.69
N VAL A 143 -2.89 -14.62 -12.96
CA VAL A 143 -3.92 -13.59 -12.79
C VAL A 143 -3.36 -12.37 -12.07
N VAL A 144 -2.53 -12.57 -11.03
CA VAL A 144 -1.85 -11.49 -10.32
C VAL A 144 -0.89 -10.73 -11.23
N SER A 145 -0.09 -11.44 -12.04
CA SER A 145 0.79 -10.83 -13.04
C SER A 145 0.03 -9.96 -14.05
N LEU A 146 -1.11 -10.43 -14.57
CA LEU A 146 -1.95 -9.66 -15.47
C LEU A 146 -2.53 -8.41 -14.80
N LYS A 147 -2.97 -8.51 -13.52
CA LYS A 147 -3.45 -7.37 -12.74
C LYS A 147 -2.34 -6.35 -12.50
N ALA A 148 -1.15 -6.80 -12.11
CA ALA A 148 0.01 -5.93 -11.93
C ALA A 148 0.42 -5.23 -13.22
N SER A 149 0.39 -5.93 -14.36
CA SER A 149 0.71 -5.36 -15.67
C SER A 149 -0.26 -4.25 -16.05
N VAL A 150 -1.58 -4.50 -16.00
CA VAL A 150 -2.58 -3.49 -16.37
C VAL A 150 -2.56 -2.29 -15.41
N ALA A 151 -2.22 -2.48 -14.13
CA ALA A 151 -2.06 -1.39 -13.18
C ALA A 151 -0.89 -0.46 -13.60
N LEU A 152 0.29 -1.02 -13.90
CA LEU A 152 1.45 -0.26 -14.39
C LEU A 152 1.16 0.48 -15.70
N ASP A 153 0.49 -0.17 -16.66
CA ASP A 153 0.11 0.44 -17.94
C ASP A 153 -0.77 1.69 -17.75
N HIS A 154 -1.48 1.77 -16.61
CA HIS A 154 -2.36 2.89 -16.26
C HIS A 154 -1.79 3.78 -15.13
N LYS A 155 -0.49 3.68 -14.86
CA LYS A 155 0.19 4.49 -13.83
C LYS A 155 -0.40 4.32 -12.43
N ILE A 156 -0.80 3.09 -12.10
CA ILE A 156 -1.13 2.66 -10.74
C ILE A 156 -0.02 1.71 -10.29
N THR A 157 0.61 1.99 -9.15
CA THR A 157 1.67 1.15 -8.60
C THR A 157 1.08 -0.12 -7.98
N PRO A 158 1.40 -1.32 -8.47
CA PRO A 158 0.91 -2.56 -7.87
C PRO A 158 1.68 -2.90 -6.60
N ILE A 159 0.93 -3.33 -5.58
CA ILE A 159 1.42 -3.94 -4.35
C ILE A 159 1.14 -5.43 -4.46
N ILE A 160 2.15 -6.20 -4.85
CA ILE A 160 2.05 -7.63 -5.14
C ILE A 160 2.24 -8.40 -3.83
N CYS A 161 1.20 -9.06 -3.35
CA CYS A 161 1.22 -9.85 -2.13
C CYS A 161 1.67 -11.28 -2.42
N ILE A 162 2.64 -11.74 -1.63
CA ILE A 162 3.21 -13.10 -1.70
C ILE A 162 3.41 -13.65 -0.28
N GLY A 163 3.38 -14.96 -0.15
CA GLY A 163 3.65 -15.60 1.14
C GLY A 163 3.21 -17.06 1.17
N GLU A 164 3.72 -17.76 2.17
CA GLU A 164 3.50 -19.18 2.42
C GLU A 164 2.54 -19.42 3.58
N ASN A 165 1.80 -20.50 3.52
CA ASN A 165 1.02 -21.01 4.64
C ASN A 165 1.87 -21.85 5.60
N LEU A 166 1.31 -22.24 6.75
CA LEU A 166 2.03 -23.00 7.78
C LEU A 166 2.54 -24.34 7.25
N GLN A 167 1.74 -25.06 6.47
CA GLN A 167 2.14 -26.34 5.90
C GLN A 167 3.36 -26.20 4.99
N GLN A 168 3.37 -25.20 4.12
CA GLN A 168 4.50 -24.89 3.23
C GLN A 168 5.76 -24.51 4.05
N ARG A 169 5.57 -23.74 5.14
CA ARG A 169 6.67 -23.37 6.03
C ARG A 169 7.31 -24.58 6.70
N GLU A 170 6.49 -25.51 7.22
CA GLU A 170 6.95 -26.69 7.98
C GLU A 170 7.51 -27.82 7.10
N GLN A 171 7.03 -27.96 5.88
CA GLN A 171 7.52 -28.98 4.93
C GLN A 171 8.92 -28.70 4.36
N GLY A 172 9.45 -27.51 4.55
CA GLY A 172 10.70 -27.06 3.93
C GLY A 172 10.48 -26.55 2.49
N GLY A 173 11.51 -25.91 1.91
CA GLY A 173 11.42 -25.35 0.55
C GLY A 173 10.50 -24.12 0.42
N TYR A 174 10.08 -23.51 1.52
CA TYR A 174 9.20 -22.33 1.51
C TYR A 174 9.82 -21.13 0.82
N LEU A 175 11.13 -20.97 0.88
CA LEU A 175 11.83 -19.89 0.15
C LEU A 175 11.66 -20.06 -1.36
N ASP A 176 11.88 -21.27 -1.88
CA ASP A 176 11.70 -21.55 -3.31
C ASP A 176 10.24 -21.32 -3.73
N PHE A 177 9.29 -21.72 -2.89
CA PHE A 177 7.87 -21.46 -3.12
C PHE A 177 7.57 -19.95 -3.18
N ILE A 178 8.04 -19.16 -2.20
CA ILE A 178 7.82 -17.70 -2.14
C ILE A 178 8.45 -17.02 -3.36
N LEU A 179 9.68 -17.37 -3.70
CA LEU A 179 10.39 -16.79 -4.83
C LEU A 179 9.75 -17.16 -6.16
N GLN A 180 9.29 -18.41 -6.32
CA GLN A 180 8.54 -18.82 -7.51
C GLN A 180 7.22 -18.07 -7.61
N GLN A 181 6.44 -17.97 -6.50
CA GLN A 181 5.19 -17.22 -6.45
C GLN A 181 5.43 -15.76 -6.83
N MET A 182 6.49 -15.14 -6.33
CA MET A 182 6.88 -13.78 -6.69
C MET A 182 7.15 -13.66 -8.18
N VAL A 183 8.06 -14.46 -8.70
CA VAL A 183 8.50 -14.40 -10.11
C VAL A 183 7.32 -14.57 -11.06
N GLU A 184 6.44 -15.54 -10.79
CA GLU A 184 5.25 -15.81 -11.60
C GLU A 184 4.17 -14.72 -11.46
N SER A 185 4.21 -13.91 -10.41
CA SER A 185 3.28 -12.80 -10.14
C SER A 185 3.81 -11.45 -10.62
N LEU A 186 5.08 -11.35 -11.03
CA LEU A 186 5.63 -10.11 -11.58
C LEU A 186 4.91 -9.72 -12.86
N PRO A 187 4.74 -8.41 -13.14
CA PRO A 187 4.24 -7.94 -14.42
C PRO A 187 5.19 -8.35 -15.56
N ASN A 188 4.63 -8.52 -16.76
CA ASN A 188 5.39 -8.95 -17.93
C ASN A 188 6.55 -8.01 -18.28
N GLN A 189 6.37 -6.72 -18.02
CA GLN A 189 7.37 -5.68 -18.24
C GLN A 189 7.21 -4.58 -17.17
N VAL A 190 8.33 -4.04 -16.71
CA VAL A 190 8.39 -2.85 -15.87
C VAL A 190 9.35 -1.86 -16.54
N LEU A 191 8.88 -0.65 -16.79
CA LEU A 191 9.69 0.43 -17.38
C LEU A 191 10.57 1.09 -16.31
N GLU A 192 11.62 1.81 -16.73
CA GLU A 192 12.60 2.44 -15.82
C GLU A 192 11.98 3.48 -14.86
N ASP A 193 10.92 4.14 -15.31
CA ASP A 193 10.17 5.15 -14.53
C ASP A 193 9.06 4.55 -13.66
N GLN A 194 8.86 3.24 -13.71
CA GLN A 194 7.83 2.53 -12.96
C GLN A 194 8.43 1.85 -11.72
N LYS A 195 7.61 1.70 -10.69
CA LYS A 195 7.93 1.01 -9.45
C LYS A 195 6.93 -0.11 -9.19
N ILE A 196 7.40 -1.19 -8.58
CA ILE A 196 6.56 -2.22 -7.99
C ILE A 196 6.82 -2.33 -6.49
N ILE A 197 5.82 -2.78 -5.75
CA ILE A 197 5.94 -3.05 -4.32
C ILE A 197 5.65 -4.53 -4.10
N ILE A 198 6.52 -5.23 -3.37
CA ILE A 198 6.30 -6.61 -2.95
C ILE A 198 5.94 -6.61 -1.47
N ALA A 199 4.80 -7.16 -1.11
CA ALA A 199 4.39 -7.34 0.28
C ALA A 199 4.52 -8.81 0.67
N TYR A 200 5.44 -9.13 1.58
CA TYR A 200 5.60 -10.45 2.13
C TYR A 200 4.62 -10.69 3.27
N GLU A 201 3.72 -11.63 3.08
CA GLU A 201 2.67 -12.02 4.02
C GLU A 201 2.92 -13.46 4.53
N PRO A 202 3.58 -13.68 5.69
CA PRO A 202 3.58 -15.01 6.31
C PRO A 202 2.16 -15.38 6.73
N ILE A 203 1.42 -16.10 5.86
CA ILE A 203 -0.03 -16.36 6.03
C ILE A 203 -0.32 -17.03 7.38
N TRP A 204 0.60 -17.87 7.86
CA TRP A 204 0.52 -18.52 9.16
C TRP A 204 0.62 -17.56 10.36
N ALA A 205 1.07 -16.33 10.14
CA ALA A 205 1.19 -15.29 11.16
C ALA A 205 0.12 -14.18 11.03
N ILE A 206 -0.81 -14.28 10.05
CA ILE A 206 -1.87 -13.28 9.86
C ILE A 206 -3.10 -13.67 10.68
N GLY A 207 -3.49 -12.82 11.64
CA GLY A 207 -4.73 -13.01 12.41
C GLY A 207 -4.74 -14.23 13.35
N THR A 208 -3.61 -14.91 13.50
CA THR A 208 -3.50 -16.13 14.33
C THR A 208 -2.97 -15.87 15.74
N GLY A 209 -2.54 -14.63 16.03
CA GLY A 209 -1.80 -14.29 17.26
C GLY A 209 -0.36 -14.79 17.28
N LYS A 210 0.10 -15.50 16.23
CA LYS A 210 1.50 -15.85 16.04
C LYS A 210 2.20 -14.71 15.30
N THR A 211 3.41 -14.38 15.69
CA THR A 211 4.27 -13.41 14.99
C THR A 211 5.49 -14.14 14.44
N ALA A 212 5.88 -13.80 13.21
CA ALA A 212 7.16 -14.26 12.68
C ALA A 212 8.30 -13.59 13.47
N THR A 213 9.35 -14.35 13.75
CA THR A 213 10.55 -13.79 14.39
C THR A 213 11.30 -12.87 13.43
N VAL A 214 12.08 -11.92 13.96
CA VAL A 214 12.94 -11.03 13.17
C VAL A 214 13.83 -11.80 12.19
N LEU A 215 14.41 -12.92 12.62
CA LEU A 215 15.27 -13.77 11.77
C LEU A 215 14.49 -14.41 10.62
N GLN A 216 13.27 -14.88 10.90
CA GLN A 216 12.40 -15.47 9.86
C GLN A 216 11.97 -14.44 8.82
N ILE A 217 11.70 -13.20 9.24
CA ILE A 217 11.35 -12.11 8.35
C ILE A 217 12.57 -11.74 7.51
N GLN A 218 13.73 -11.51 8.16
CA GLN A 218 14.97 -11.10 7.50
C GLN A 218 15.38 -12.07 6.39
N GLU A 219 15.35 -13.38 6.66
CA GLU A 219 15.68 -14.42 5.70
C GLU A 219 14.86 -14.30 4.40
N VAL A 220 13.54 -14.11 4.52
CA VAL A 220 12.66 -14.01 3.34
C VAL A 220 12.84 -12.67 2.62
N ILE A 221 12.94 -11.56 3.36
CA ILE A 221 13.16 -10.22 2.77
C ILE A 221 14.46 -10.19 1.97
N GLU A 222 15.53 -10.75 2.52
CA GLU A 222 16.82 -10.83 1.85
C GLU A 222 16.75 -11.68 0.57
N ALA A 223 16.09 -12.85 0.63
CA ALA A 223 15.89 -13.70 -0.53
C ALA A 223 15.09 -13.01 -1.64
N ILE A 224 14.00 -12.31 -1.29
CA ILE A 224 13.18 -11.52 -2.23
C ILE A 224 14.03 -10.45 -2.92
N ARG A 225 14.77 -9.65 -2.16
CA ARG A 225 15.59 -8.56 -2.70
C ARG A 225 16.68 -9.07 -3.62
N ASN A 226 17.40 -10.12 -3.21
CA ASN A 226 18.44 -10.74 -4.02
C ASN A 226 17.87 -11.23 -5.35
N LYS A 227 16.71 -11.90 -5.31
CA LYS A 227 16.07 -12.43 -6.52
C LYS A 227 15.59 -11.33 -7.47
N LEU A 228 14.99 -10.25 -6.96
CA LEU A 228 14.58 -9.11 -7.79
C LEU A 228 15.78 -8.42 -8.45
N THR A 229 16.85 -8.20 -7.68
CA THR A 229 18.10 -7.60 -8.20
C THR A 229 18.76 -8.48 -9.25
N GLU A 230 18.75 -9.81 -9.06
CA GLU A 230 19.25 -10.77 -10.05
C GLU A 230 18.46 -10.71 -11.37
N LEU A 231 17.13 -10.69 -11.27
CA LEU A 231 16.24 -10.71 -12.44
C LEU A 231 16.24 -9.40 -13.22
N GLN A 232 16.22 -8.28 -12.53
CA GLN A 232 16.13 -6.95 -13.14
C GLN A 232 16.93 -5.93 -12.32
N PRO A 233 18.25 -5.77 -12.58
CA PRO A 233 19.12 -4.89 -11.79
C PRO A 233 18.69 -3.41 -11.76
N GLN A 234 17.93 -2.96 -12.77
CA GLN A 234 17.44 -1.57 -12.87
C GLN A 234 16.03 -1.39 -12.34
N LEU A 235 15.39 -2.46 -11.84
CA LEU A 235 14.03 -2.41 -11.32
C LEU A 235 13.94 -1.50 -10.09
N SER A 236 13.05 -0.51 -10.14
CA SER A 236 12.66 0.23 -8.94
C SER A 236 11.63 -0.59 -8.15
N PHE A 237 11.98 -0.99 -6.94
CA PHE A 237 11.08 -1.75 -6.09
C PHE A 237 11.21 -1.41 -4.61
N ALA A 238 10.14 -1.70 -3.86
CA ALA A 238 10.12 -1.70 -2.41
C ALA A 238 9.66 -3.07 -1.89
N VAL A 239 10.15 -3.47 -0.72
CA VAL A 239 9.75 -4.73 -0.06
C VAL A 239 9.17 -4.43 1.31
N LEU A 240 7.92 -4.83 1.52
CA LEU A 240 7.17 -4.61 2.76
C LEU A 240 6.96 -5.92 3.52
N TYR A 241 6.76 -5.78 4.82
CA TYR A 241 6.27 -6.85 5.65
C TYR A 241 4.77 -6.68 5.90
N GLY A 242 3.97 -7.72 5.65
CA GLY A 242 2.50 -7.74 5.74
C GLY A 242 1.95 -8.79 6.71
N GLY A 243 2.72 -9.24 7.69
CA GLY A 243 2.22 -10.10 8.75
C GLY A 243 1.52 -9.33 9.87
N SER A 244 1.46 -9.90 11.06
CA SER A 244 0.89 -9.24 12.24
C SER A 244 1.77 -8.06 12.65
N VAL A 245 1.24 -6.85 12.48
CA VAL A 245 1.91 -5.58 12.81
C VAL A 245 1.03 -4.77 13.76
N ASP A 246 1.65 -4.22 14.80
CA ASP A 246 1.08 -3.24 15.74
C ASP A 246 2.15 -2.25 16.21
N SER A 247 1.78 -1.26 17.01
CA SER A 247 2.69 -0.24 17.52
C SER A 247 3.81 -0.78 18.44
N THR A 248 3.64 -2.00 18.98
CA THR A 248 4.64 -2.63 19.88
C THR A 248 5.76 -3.34 19.14
N ASN A 249 5.51 -3.77 17.89
CA ASN A 249 6.48 -4.53 17.09
C ASN A 249 6.99 -3.81 15.83
N SER A 250 6.30 -2.77 15.36
CA SER A 250 6.62 -2.04 14.11
C SER A 250 8.07 -1.53 14.08
N GLN A 251 8.58 -0.96 15.18
CA GLN A 251 9.97 -0.48 15.25
C GLN A 251 11.00 -1.60 15.01
N ASN A 252 10.81 -2.75 15.66
CA ASN A 252 11.73 -3.88 15.51
C ASN A 252 11.68 -4.48 14.10
N ILE A 253 10.50 -4.49 13.48
CA ILE A 253 10.34 -4.98 12.10
C ILE A 253 11.00 -4.00 11.13
N MET A 254 10.77 -2.71 11.28
CA MET A 254 11.34 -1.69 10.38
C MET A 254 12.87 -1.56 10.48
N LYS A 255 13.49 -2.02 11.58
CA LYS A 255 14.96 -2.13 11.74
C LYS A 255 15.57 -3.31 10.98
N ILE A 256 14.77 -4.23 10.45
CA ILE A 256 15.27 -5.34 9.63
C ILE A 256 15.80 -4.77 8.32
N GLN A 257 17.05 -5.11 8.00
CA GLN A 257 17.68 -4.65 6.77
C GLN A 257 16.89 -5.10 5.54
N GLY A 258 16.59 -4.15 4.66
CA GLY A 258 15.90 -4.42 3.40
C GLY A 258 14.37 -4.31 3.50
N ILE A 259 13.80 -3.96 4.64
CA ILE A 259 12.38 -3.58 4.74
C ILE A 259 12.23 -2.10 4.42
N ASP A 260 11.34 -1.82 3.45
CA ASP A 260 10.99 -0.47 3.03
C ASP A 260 9.64 -0.02 3.61
N GLY A 261 8.91 -0.88 4.33
CA GLY A 261 7.65 -0.50 4.95
C GLY A 261 6.80 -1.66 5.45
N LEU A 262 5.57 -1.34 5.81
CA LEU A 262 4.61 -2.24 6.45
C LEU A 262 3.27 -2.23 5.72
N LEU A 263 2.67 -3.42 5.54
CA LEU A 263 1.28 -3.59 5.12
C LEU A 263 0.47 -4.00 6.36
N VAL A 264 -0.36 -3.08 6.86
CA VAL A 264 -1.04 -3.20 8.15
C VAL A 264 -2.51 -3.53 7.92
N GLY A 265 -2.98 -4.63 8.52
CA GLY A 265 -4.39 -5.01 8.49
C GLY A 265 -5.18 -4.39 9.66
N LYS A 266 -5.67 -5.23 10.58
CA LYS A 266 -6.60 -4.84 11.67
C LYS A 266 -6.17 -3.60 12.47
N ALA A 267 -4.89 -3.44 12.76
CA ALA A 267 -4.39 -2.29 13.54
C ALA A 267 -4.53 -0.96 12.80
N SER A 268 -4.71 -0.96 11.47
CA SER A 268 -4.95 0.26 10.70
C SER A 268 -6.39 0.75 10.68
N LEU A 269 -7.32 -0.01 11.27
CA LEU A 269 -8.72 0.42 11.42
C LEU A 269 -8.89 1.52 12.48
N ASP A 270 -7.91 1.69 13.35
CA ASP A 270 -7.80 2.76 14.33
C ASP A 270 -6.70 3.72 13.86
N ALA A 271 -7.04 4.99 13.62
CA ALA A 271 -6.14 6.00 13.09
C ALA A 271 -4.98 6.28 14.05
N ILE A 272 -5.25 6.33 15.35
CA ILE A 272 -4.25 6.61 16.38
C ILE A 272 -3.26 5.46 16.49
N GLU A 273 -3.73 4.21 16.42
CA GLU A 273 -2.85 3.04 16.42
C GLU A 273 -2.01 2.98 15.13
N PHE A 274 -2.62 3.29 13.98
CA PHE A 274 -1.88 3.38 12.72
C PHE A 274 -0.78 4.44 12.76
N LEU A 275 -1.08 5.63 13.29
CA LEU A 275 -0.10 6.69 13.48
C LEU A 275 1.05 6.28 14.42
N LYS A 276 0.76 5.56 15.51
CA LYS A 276 1.78 4.99 16.39
C LYS A 276 2.68 3.98 15.67
N ILE A 277 2.11 3.14 14.81
CA ILE A 277 2.86 2.20 13.96
C ILE A 277 3.81 2.97 13.05
N VAL A 278 3.34 4.02 12.39
CA VAL A 278 4.15 4.88 11.52
C VAL A 278 5.28 5.53 12.31
N GLN A 279 4.97 6.22 13.40
CA GLN A 279 5.95 6.93 14.24
C GLN A 279 7.03 5.99 14.79
N SER A 280 6.62 4.84 15.34
CA SER A 280 7.57 3.86 15.87
C SER A 280 8.38 3.16 14.77
N GLY A 281 7.83 3.00 13.59
CA GLY A 281 8.52 2.44 12.43
C GLY A 281 9.54 3.40 11.79
N LEU A 282 9.45 4.70 12.04
CA LEU A 282 10.39 5.71 11.55
C LEU A 282 11.58 5.92 12.51
N ASN A 283 11.46 5.55 13.79
CA ASN A 283 12.47 5.64 14.84
C ASN A 283 13.31 4.36 14.94
#